data_9acc85b0fcafdfd81aa501cc9f43ae60
#
_entry.id   9acc85b0fcafdfd81aa501cc9f43ae60
#
_cell.length_a   1.000
_cell.length_b   1.000
_cell.length_c   1.000
_cell.angle_alpha   90.00
_cell.angle_beta   90.00
_cell.angle_gamma   90.00
#
_symmetry.space_group_name_H-M   'P 1'
#
loop_
_entity.id
_entity.type
_entity.pdbx_description
1 polymer ?
#
loop_
_entity_poly.entity_id
_entity_poly.type
_entity_poly.pdbx_seq_one_letter_code
_entity_poly.pdbx_strand_id
1 'polypeptide(L)'
;AVDEGLENAGAGRNIYAVELSPRFAMLDNVIVQDVYVGSSVPAILRDKLAAAGLTEGTDFELRLADEKIYADALGDGRAGDGAKAPVDPEPRLVIQYKESYRAFLSRLCEHVGISYFFEHDDGCDKLVFTDQPSGFGAPQAYPFRTGAGKRGIEVLRRRYRAVPTIFFEQDYNYRAPDQEFSDHQSGETVFDTIGARAELDAQLPGAVIEYAPNAKTAREAQMLARVRADEAEAKRDRFHLL
;
A
#
# COMPACT_ATOMS: atom_id res chain seq x y z
N ALA A 1 21.66 -5.65 -12.12
CA ALA A 1 22.84 -6.54 -12.10
C ALA A 1 23.37 -6.71 -13.52
N VAL A 2 24.68 -6.76 -13.70
CA VAL A 2 25.32 -7.05 -14.97
C VAL A 2 26.17 -8.29 -14.74
N ASP A 3 25.81 -9.40 -15.39
CA ASP A 3 26.63 -10.62 -15.41
C ASP A 3 27.43 -10.66 -16.71
N GLU A 4 28.74 -10.75 -16.59
CA GLU A 4 29.65 -10.92 -17.72
C GLU A 4 30.00 -12.41 -17.84
N GLY A 5 29.40 -13.07 -18.83
CA GLY A 5 29.66 -14.48 -19.12
C GLY A 5 30.61 -14.65 -20.31
N LEU A 6 31.73 -15.34 -20.10
CA LEU A 6 32.62 -15.81 -21.16
C LEU A 6 32.16 -17.17 -21.67
N GLU A 7 31.14 -17.20 -22.50
CA GLU A 7 30.77 -18.40 -23.23
C GLU A 7 31.31 -18.33 -24.66
N ASN A 8 32.24 -19.25 -24.99
CA ASN A 8 32.86 -19.51 -26.30
C ASN A 8 33.66 -18.38 -26.93
N ALA A 9 34.89 -18.33 -26.53
CA ALA A 9 35.97 -17.44 -27.01
C ALA A 9 36.38 -17.62 -28.50
N GLY A 10 35.49 -18.13 -29.36
CA GLY A 10 35.84 -18.34 -30.77
C GLY A 10 35.62 -17.14 -31.70
N ALA A 11 34.93 -16.09 -31.25
CA ALA A 11 34.53 -14.97 -32.13
C ALA A 11 34.75 -13.57 -31.54
N GLY A 12 35.41 -13.42 -30.40
CA GLY A 12 35.65 -12.11 -29.77
C GLY A 12 34.37 -11.34 -29.41
N ARG A 13 33.30 -12.05 -29.06
CA ARG A 13 32.03 -11.46 -28.64
C ARG A 13 31.80 -11.76 -27.15
N ASN A 14 31.65 -10.71 -26.37
CA ASN A 14 31.22 -10.83 -24.98
C ASN A 14 29.68 -10.84 -24.93
N ILE A 15 29.11 -11.70 -24.11
CA ILE A 15 27.65 -11.72 -23.84
C ILE A 15 27.45 -11.08 -22.47
N TYR A 16 26.63 -10.06 -22.44
CA TYR A 16 26.24 -9.36 -21.21
C TYR A 16 24.78 -9.65 -20.91
N ALA A 17 24.48 -10.19 -19.73
CA ALA A 17 23.12 -10.24 -19.20
C ALA A 17 22.90 -8.99 -18.35
N VAL A 18 21.91 -8.19 -18.70
CA VAL A 18 21.59 -6.92 -18.02
C VAL A 18 20.21 -7.02 -17.43
N GLU A 19 20.10 -6.82 -16.11
CA GLU A 19 18.85 -6.68 -15.43
C GLU A 19 18.51 -5.20 -15.26
N LEU A 20 17.39 -4.77 -15.84
CA LEU A 20 16.87 -3.41 -15.74
C LEU A 20 15.82 -3.35 -14.64
N SER A 21 15.94 -2.37 -13.76
CA SER A 21 14.96 -2.12 -12.70
C SER A 21 14.63 -0.63 -12.62
N PRO A 22 13.40 -0.27 -12.18
CA PRO A 22 13.03 1.12 -11.98
C PRO A 22 13.96 1.83 -10.99
N ARG A 23 14.10 3.15 -11.13
CA ARG A 23 14.92 3.99 -10.23
C ARG A 23 14.51 3.85 -8.77
N PHE A 24 13.25 3.55 -8.49
CA PHE A 24 12.76 3.25 -7.15
C PHE A 24 13.49 2.09 -6.47
N ALA A 25 13.99 1.11 -7.21
CA ALA A 25 14.80 0.02 -6.67
C ALA A 25 16.14 0.49 -6.08
N MET A 26 16.66 1.63 -6.53
CA MET A 26 17.90 2.21 -5.98
C MET A 26 17.73 2.68 -4.54
N LEU A 27 16.50 2.93 -4.09
CA LEU A 27 16.17 3.32 -2.73
C LEU A 27 16.46 2.21 -1.71
N ASP A 28 16.68 0.98 -2.17
CA ASP A 28 17.16 -0.12 -1.30
C ASP A 28 18.57 0.09 -0.78
N ASN A 29 19.36 0.89 -1.47
CA ASN A 29 20.73 1.18 -1.05
C ASN A 29 20.83 2.27 0.03
N VAL A 30 19.70 2.93 0.38
CA VAL A 30 19.67 4.01 1.38
C VAL A 30 19.01 3.47 2.64
N ILE A 31 19.84 3.01 3.58
CA ILE A 31 19.39 2.47 4.89
C ILE A 31 19.67 3.51 5.97
N VAL A 32 18.63 4.00 6.61
CA VAL A 32 18.75 5.07 7.62
C VAL A 32 17.87 4.81 8.84
N GLN A 33 18.00 5.68 9.82
CA GLN A 33 17.10 5.82 10.95
C GLN A 33 16.53 7.23 10.94
N ASP A 34 15.21 7.33 10.94
CA ASP A 34 14.53 8.63 10.90
C ASP A 34 13.23 8.58 11.70
N VAL A 35 12.76 9.75 12.10
CA VAL A 35 11.58 9.92 12.94
C VAL A 35 10.71 11.04 12.40
N TYR A 36 9.45 10.72 12.13
CA TYR A 36 8.42 11.67 11.71
C TYR A 36 7.41 11.88 12.83
N VAL A 37 7.14 13.12 13.15
CA VAL A 37 6.17 13.51 14.19
C VAL A 37 5.07 14.32 13.55
N GLY A 38 3.82 13.86 13.64
CA GLY A 38 2.66 14.55 13.07
C GLY A 38 2.64 14.66 11.55
N SER A 39 3.41 13.82 10.85
CA SER A 39 3.47 13.84 9.39
C SER A 39 2.51 12.81 8.79
N SER A 40 1.78 13.21 7.75
CA SER A 40 0.93 12.28 6.98
C SER A 40 1.76 11.35 6.09
N VAL A 41 1.20 10.20 5.72
CA VAL A 41 1.88 9.27 4.80
C VAL A 41 2.24 9.92 3.46
N PRO A 42 1.36 10.68 2.79
CA PRO A 42 1.73 11.40 1.56
C PRO A 42 2.88 12.39 1.75
N ALA A 43 2.94 13.08 2.88
CA ALA A 43 4.05 13.99 3.19
C ALA A 43 5.38 13.25 3.36
N ILE A 44 5.36 12.09 4.05
CA ILE A 44 6.54 11.23 4.21
C ILE A 44 7.00 10.66 2.86
N LEU A 45 6.06 10.24 1.99
CA LEU A 45 6.38 9.78 0.64
C LEU A 45 7.13 10.86 -0.15
N ARG A 46 6.59 12.09 -0.18
CA ARG A 46 7.21 13.22 -0.87
C ARG A 46 8.61 13.54 -0.33
N ASP A 47 8.74 13.58 0.98
CA ASP A 47 10.02 13.89 1.64
C ASP A 47 11.10 12.87 1.28
N LYS A 48 10.81 11.57 1.41
CA LYS A 48 11.78 10.51 1.11
C LYS A 48 12.14 10.40 -0.36
N LEU A 49 11.16 10.56 -1.25
CA LEU A 49 11.39 10.53 -2.69
C LEU A 49 12.20 11.75 -3.14
N ALA A 50 11.90 12.94 -2.61
CA ALA A 50 12.69 14.14 -2.86
C ALA A 50 14.12 14.03 -2.32
N ALA A 51 14.30 13.48 -1.11
CA ALA A 51 15.62 13.20 -0.55
C ALA A 51 16.44 12.20 -1.39
N ALA A 52 15.76 11.30 -2.09
CA ALA A 52 16.39 10.39 -3.06
C ALA A 52 16.63 11.02 -4.45
N GLY A 53 16.33 12.30 -4.63
CA GLY A 53 16.53 13.03 -5.89
C GLY A 53 15.45 12.79 -6.93
N LEU A 54 14.26 12.29 -6.52
CA LEU A 54 13.10 12.13 -7.39
C LEU A 54 12.19 13.35 -7.31
N THR A 55 11.64 13.79 -8.44
CA THR A 55 10.82 15.00 -8.58
C THR A 55 9.36 14.63 -8.80
N GLU A 56 8.45 15.20 -7.98
CA GLU A 56 7.01 15.02 -8.18
C GLU A 56 6.55 15.60 -9.52
N GLY A 57 5.65 14.90 -10.18
CA GLY A 57 5.16 15.22 -11.53
C GLY A 57 6.01 14.65 -12.66
N THR A 58 7.32 14.49 -12.46
CA THR A 58 8.24 13.90 -13.45
C THR A 58 8.57 12.45 -13.13
N ASP A 59 9.15 12.20 -11.95
CA ASP A 59 9.64 10.88 -11.54
C ASP A 59 8.62 10.11 -10.73
N PHE A 60 7.74 10.81 -10.01
CA PHE A 60 6.65 10.20 -9.26
C PHE A 60 5.39 11.08 -9.23
N GLU A 61 4.26 10.45 -8.92
CA GLU A 61 2.96 11.10 -8.82
C GLU A 61 2.09 10.42 -7.75
N LEU A 62 1.35 11.21 -6.96
CA LEU A 62 0.36 10.72 -6.01
C LEU A 62 -1.05 10.96 -6.58
N ARG A 63 -1.76 9.88 -6.93
CA ARG A 63 -3.15 9.87 -7.41
C ARG A 63 -4.08 9.33 -6.32
N LEU A 64 -4.17 10.06 -5.23
CA LEU A 64 -4.97 9.70 -4.06
C LEU A 64 -6.34 10.35 -4.14
N ALA A 65 -7.38 9.66 -3.67
CA ALA A 65 -8.76 10.16 -3.66
C ALA A 65 -8.90 11.39 -2.77
N ASP A 66 -8.36 11.33 -1.56
CA ASP A 66 -8.33 12.43 -0.61
C ASP A 66 -7.13 12.28 0.34
N GLU A 67 -6.12 13.12 0.17
CA GLU A 67 -4.92 13.09 1.03
C GLU A 67 -5.22 13.42 2.50
N LYS A 68 -6.33 14.12 2.79
CA LYS A 68 -6.71 14.48 4.16
C LYS A 68 -7.07 13.26 5.02
N ILE A 69 -7.53 12.18 4.40
CA ILE A 69 -7.82 10.92 5.10
C ILE A 69 -6.56 10.41 5.82
N TYR A 70 -5.40 10.53 5.17
CA TYR A 70 -4.12 10.09 5.72
C TYR A 70 -3.55 11.03 6.78
N ALA A 71 -3.91 12.31 6.73
CA ALA A 71 -3.56 13.26 7.79
C ALA A 71 -4.33 12.94 9.08
N ASP A 72 -5.62 12.62 8.97
CA ASP A 72 -6.45 12.25 10.10
C ASP A 72 -6.08 10.86 10.66
N ALA A 73 -5.79 9.89 9.77
CA ALA A 73 -5.52 8.50 10.14
C ALA A 73 -4.15 8.29 10.79
N LEU A 74 -3.13 9.03 10.35
CA LEU A 74 -1.76 8.92 10.86
C LEU A 74 -1.20 10.29 11.30
N GLY A 75 -2.02 11.33 11.26
CA GLY A 75 -1.62 12.70 11.44
C GLY A 75 -1.70 13.23 12.86
N ASP A 76 -2.15 14.46 12.98
CA ASP A 76 -2.07 15.29 14.17
C ASP A 76 -3.11 14.99 15.27
N GLY A 77 -3.92 13.96 15.13
CA GLY A 77 -4.95 13.61 16.10
C GLY A 77 -6.12 14.61 16.17
N ARG A 78 -6.23 15.54 15.19
CA ARG A 78 -7.35 16.48 15.15
C ARG A 78 -8.60 15.76 14.66
N ALA A 79 -9.67 15.91 15.42
CA ALA A 79 -10.97 15.39 15.05
C ALA A 79 -11.47 16.07 13.77
N GLY A 80 -11.90 15.26 12.80
CA GLY A 80 -12.68 15.75 11.68
C GLY A 80 -13.97 16.42 12.15
N ASP A 81 -14.56 17.25 11.30
CA ASP A 81 -15.75 18.06 11.59
C ASP A 81 -16.83 17.31 12.37
N GLY A 82 -17.09 17.74 13.61
CA GLY A 82 -18.20 17.29 14.45
C GLY A 82 -17.87 16.26 15.53
N ALA A 83 -16.66 15.75 15.64
CA ALA A 83 -16.27 14.90 16.75
C ALA A 83 -15.90 15.73 18.00
N LYS A 84 -16.26 15.20 19.20
CA LYS A 84 -15.74 15.72 20.47
C LYS A 84 -14.22 15.71 20.45
N ALA A 85 -13.60 16.62 21.22
CA ALA A 85 -12.17 16.85 21.31
C ALA A 85 -11.28 15.61 21.08
N PRO A 86 -10.12 15.78 20.46
CA PRO A 86 -9.27 14.65 20.08
C PRO A 86 -8.98 13.75 21.27
N VAL A 87 -9.17 12.46 21.08
CA VAL A 87 -8.94 11.42 22.09
C VAL A 87 -7.46 11.38 22.48
N ASP A 88 -6.60 11.76 21.55
CA ASP A 88 -5.15 11.84 21.77
C ASP A 88 -4.61 13.11 21.09
N PRO A 89 -4.36 14.19 21.88
CA PRO A 89 -3.86 15.46 21.33
C PRO A 89 -2.40 15.38 20.86
N GLU A 90 -1.70 14.29 21.17
CA GLU A 90 -0.29 14.17 20.77
C GLU A 90 -0.16 13.69 19.31
N PRO A 91 0.77 14.31 18.57
CA PRO A 91 1.03 13.90 17.20
C PRO A 91 1.51 12.45 17.12
N ARG A 92 1.13 11.77 16.06
CA ARG A 92 1.54 10.40 15.82
C ARG A 92 3.04 10.35 15.46
N LEU A 93 3.70 9.33 15.96
CA LEU A 93 5.11 9.04 15.71
C LEU A 93 5.22 7.96 14.64
N VAL A 94 5.95 8.24 13.56
CA VAL A 94 6.32 7.26 12.54
C VAL A 94 7.84 7.11 12.52
N ILE A 95 8.31 5.88 12.71
CA ILE A 95 9.75 5.59 12.83
C ILE A 95 10.20 4.73 11.65
N GLN A 96 11.25 5.19 10.97
CA GLN A 96 12.08 4.38 10.10
C GLN A 96 13.26 3.85 10.93
N TYR A 97 13.41 2.52 11.07
CA TYR A 97 14.47 1.96 11.88
C TYR A 97 15.23 0.86 11.15
N LYS A 98 16.46 1.18 10.74
CA LYS A 98 17.38 0.24 10.06
C LYS A 98 16.76 -0.45 8.84
N GLU A 99 15.91 0.23 8.12
CA GLU A 99 15.29 -0.24 6.89
C GLU A 99 15.62 0.70 5.73
N SER A 100 15.56 0.19 4.50
CA SER A 100 15.79 1.01 3.31
C SER A 100 14.62 1.98 3.08
N TYR A 101 14.87 3.05 2.32
CA TYR A 101 13.78 3.96 1.92
C TYR A 101 12.65 3.18 1.24
N ARG A 102 12.97 2.27 0.32
CA ARG A 102 11.95 1.49 -0.38
C ARG A 102 11.14 0.62 0.58
N ALA A 103 11.79 -0.11 1.48
CA ALA A 103 11.11 -0.96 2.46
C ALA A 103 10.19 -0.13 3.38
N PHE A 104 10.69 1.01 3.88
CA PHE A 104 9.92 1.93 4.71
C PHE A 104 8.68 2.47 4.00
N LEU A 105 8.84 3.01 2.78
CA LEU A 105 7.73 3.54 2.01
C LEU A 105 6.72 2.44 1.63
N SER A 106 7.19 1.24 1.24
CA SER A 106 6.32 0.11 0.94
C SER A 106 5.49 -0.31 2.15
N ARG A 107 6.11 -0.40 3.32
CA ARG A 107 5.43 -0.74 4.58
C ARG A 107 4.36 0.29 4.97
N LEU A 108 4.66 1.58 4.82
CA LEU A 108 3.67 2.63 5.08
C LEU A 108 2.49 2.55 4.10
N CYS A 109 2.77 2.38 2.82
CA CYS A 109 1.76 2.25 1.78
C CYS A 109 0.87 1.01 2.03
N GLU A 110 1.47 -0.14 2.33
CA GLU A 110 0.75 -1.37 2.65
C GLU A 110 -0.16 -1.19 3.86
N HIS A 111 0.32 -0.52 4.90
CA HIS A 111 -0.47 -0.28 6.12
C HIS A 111 -1.75 0.50 5.85
N VAL A 112 -1.69 1.54 5.01
CA VAL A 112 -2.81 2.44 4.73
C VAL A 112 -3.55 2.15 3.42
N GLY A 113 -3.20 1.09 2.70
CA GLY A 113 -3.87 0.68 1.47
C GLY A 113 -3.50 1.48 0.23
N ILE A 114 -2.35 2.12 0.21
CA ILE A 114 -1.80 2.76 -0.98
C ILE A 114 -1.04 1.72 -1.80
N SER A 115 -1.45 1.53 -3.05
CA SER A 115 -0.72 0.73 -4.03
C SER A 115 0.22 1.61 -4.84
N TYR A 116 1.31 1.03 -5.38
CA TYR A 116 2.14 1.74 -6.34
C TYR A 116 2.49 0.88 -7.54
N PHE A 117 2.71 1.54 -8.69
CA PHE A 117 3.05 0.91 -9.95
C PHE A 117 3.91 1.87 -10.80
N PHE A 118 4.35 1.41 -11.96
CA PHE A 118 5.19 2.20 -12.85
C PHE A 118 4.49 2.44 -14.19
N GLU A 119 4.51 3.69 -14.64
CA GLU A 119 4.18 4.07 -16.00
C GLU A 119 5.49 4.29 -16.78
N HIS A 120 5.55 3.76 -17.98
CA HIS A 120 6.73 3.85 -18.84
C HIS A 120 6.39 4.66 -20.08
N ASP A 121 6.50 5.98 -19.95
CA ASP A 121 6.24 6.92 -21.04
C ASP A 121 7.54 7.66 -21.42
N ASP A 122 7.75 7.85 -22.74
CA ASP A 122 8.82 8.69 -23.33
C ASP A 122 10.25 8.52 -22.73
N GLY A 123 10.59 7.29 -22.34
CA GLY A 123 11.93 6.97 -21.85
C GLY A 123 12.17 7.23 -20.38
N CYS A 124 11.09 7.46 -19.61
CA CYS A 124 11.15 7.58 -18.15
C CYS A 124 10.25 6.52 -17.47
N ASP A 125 10.65 6.07 -16.30
CA ASP A 125 9.83 5.27 -15.41
C ASP A 125 9.24 6.17 -14.33
N LYS A 126 7.95 6.51 -14.45
CA LYS A 126 7.22 7.28 -13.45
C LYS A 126 6.61 6.35 -12.42
N LEU A 127 6.93 6.56 -11.15
CA LEU A 127 6.33 5.86 -10.01
C LEU A 127 5.00 6.50 -9.64
N VAL A 128 3.90 5.77 -9.70
CA VAL A 128 2.56 6.27 -9.38
C VAL A 128 2.05 5.59 -8.12
N PHE A 129 1.60 6.39 -7.14
CA PHE A 129 0.92 5.92 -5.92
C PHE A 129 -0.57 6.18 -6.04
N THR A 130 -1.40 5.19 -5.68
CA THR A 130 -2.85 5.31 -5.73
C THR A 130 -3.53 4.47 -4.66
N ASP A 131 -4.66 4.95 -4.15
CA ASP A 131 -5.56 4.28 -3.21
C ASP A 131 -6.90 3.88 -3.85
N GLN A 132 -7.03 4.06 -5.17
CA GLN A 132 -8.28 3.85 -5.88
C GLN A 132 -8.08 3.27 -7.29
N PRO A 133 -9.04 2.47 -7.79
CA PRO A 133 -8.93 1.86 -9.12
C PRO A 133 -8.77 2.84 -10.27
N SER A 134 -9.35 4.05 -10.17
CA SER A 134 -9.22 5.10 -11.20
C SER A 134 -7.80 5.62 -11.37
N GLY A 135 -6.95 5.50 -10.35
CA GLY A 135 -5.55 5.90 -10.39
C GLY A 135 -4.67 5.03 -11.30
N PHE A 136 -5.10 3.81 -11.63
CA PHE A 136 -4.38 2.92 -12.56
C PHE A 136 -4.53 3.29 -14.04
N GLY A 137 -5.26 4.35 -14.36
CA GLY A 137 -5.51 4.77 -15.73
C GLY A 137 -6.57 3.93 -16.46
N ALA A 138 -6.74 4.19 -17.74
CA ALA A 138 -7.73 3.48 -18.55
C ALA A 138 -7.31 2.02 -18.82
N PRO A 139 -8.25 1.06 -18.74
CA PRO A 139 -7.96 -0.33 -19.10
C PRO A 139 -7.47 -0.44 -20.54
N GLN A 140 -6.38 -1.17 -20.76
CA GLN A 140 -5.88 -1.48 -22.09
C GLN A 140 -6.36 -2.84 -22.55
N ALA A 141 -6.85 -2.92 -23.79
CA ALA A 141 -7.23 -4.16 -24.41
C ALA A 141 -6.04 -4.80 -25.13
N TYR A 142 -5.72 -6.04 -24.74
CA TYR A 142 -4.69 -6.82 -25.41
C TYR A 142 -5.34 -7.98 -26.16
N PRO A 143 -5.03 -8.18 -27.46
CA PRO A 143 -5.59 -9.31 -28.20
C PRO A 143 -4.99 -10.63 -27.70
N PHE A 144 -5.82 -11.67 -27.66
CA PHE A 144 -5.32 -13.03 -27.46
C PHE A 144 -4.64 -13.51 -28.75
N ARG A 145 -3.42 -14.01 -28.64
CA ARG A 145 -2.61 -14.41 -29.79
C ARG A 145 -3.05 -15.77 -30.32
N THR A 146 -3.55 -15.81 -31.56
CA THR A 146 -4.00 -17.04 -32.21
C THR A 146 -3.07 -17.52 -33.32
N GLY A 147 -1.85 -16.99 -33.44
CA GLY A 147 -0.92 -17.39 -34.50
C GLY A 147 0.47 -16.78 -34.39
N ALA A 148 1.44 -17.41 -35.08
CA ALA A 148 2.84 -16.99 -35.06
C ALA A 148 3.02 -15.56 -35.61
N GLY A 149 3.86 -14.74 -34.95
CA GLY A 149 4.25 -13.42 -35.40
C GLY A 149 3.37 -12.25 -34.96
N LYS A 150 2.27 -12.48 -34.25
CA LYS A 150 1.42 -11.39 -33.71
C LYS A 150 1.81 -11.08 -32.25
N ARG A 151 1.83 -9.81 -31.87
CA ARG A 151 1.95 -9.39 -30.46
C ARG A 151 0.61 -9.60 -29.77
N GLY A 152 0.61 -10.19 -28.57
CA GLY A 152 -0.60 -10.43 -27.80
C GLY A 152 -0.37 -11.43 -26.67
N ILE A 153 -1.42 -11.72 -25.91
CA ILE A 153 -1.39 -12.66 -24.80
C ILE A 153 -1.35 -14.09 -25.37
N GLU A 154 -0.34 -14.87 -25.03
CA GLU A 154 -0.23 -16.30 -25.42
C GLU A 154 -0.91 -17.21 -24.42
N VAL A 155 -0.78 -16.88 -23.14
CA VAL A 155 -1.31 -17.71 -22.05
C VAL A 155 -2.01 -16.81 -21.04
N LEU A 156 -3.26 -17.15 -20.72
CA LEU A 156 -4.02 -16.55 -19.63
C LEU A 156 -4.30 -17.63 -18.58
N ARG A 157 -3.76 -17.46 -17.39
CA ARG A 157 -4.04 -18.35 -16.26
C ARG A 157 -4.73 -17.56 -15.17
N ARG A 158 -5.90 -18.02 -14.76
CA ARG A 158 -6.62 -17.53 -13.60
C ARG A 158 -6.33 -18.42 -12.40
N ARG A 159 -5.93 -17.83 -11.29
CA ARG A 159 -5.77 -18.51 -10.00
C ARG A 159 -6.76 -17.91 -9.01
N TYR A 160 -7.67 -18.76 -8.54
CA TYR A 160 -8.63 -18.40 -7.50
C TYR A 160 -8.18 -18.94 -6.15
N ARG A 161 -8.31 -18.13 -5.10
CA ARG A 161 -8.03 -18.47 -3.71
C ARG A 161 -9.24 -18.17 -2.85
N ALA A 162 -9.59 -19.08 -1.95
CA ALA A 162 -10.52 -18.76 -0.87
C ALA A 162 -9.90 -17.74 0.10
N VAL A 163 -10.67 -16.74 0.49
CA VAL A 163 -10.26 -15.71 1.44
C VAL A 163 -11.29 -15.62 2.57
N PRO A 164 -10.91 -15.16 3.77
CA PRO A 164 -11.84 -14.89 4.87
C PRO A 164 -12.91 -13.87 4.46
N THR A 165 -14.08 -13.95 5.08
CA THR A 165 -15.20 -13.02 4.83
C THR A 165 -15.19 -11.82 5.75
N ILE A 166 -14.66 -11.96 6.96
CA ILE A 166 -14.74 -10.95 8.01
C ILE A 166 -13.33 -10.51 8.37
N PHE A 167 -13.12 -9.21 8.42
CA PHE A 167 -11.91 -8.57 8.89
C PHE A 167 -12.30 -7.64 10.03
N PHE A 168 -11.73 -7.89 11.20
CA PHE A 168 -12.01 -7.14 12.40
C PHE A 168 -10.72 -6.58 12.98
N GLU A 169 -10.64 -5.25 13.07
CA GLU A 169 -9.53 -4.54 13.68
C GLU A 169 -9.94 -4.09 15.08
N GLN A 170 -9.10 -4.37 16.06
CA GLN A 170 -9.36 -4.06 17.45
C GLN A 170 -8.13 -3.43 18.10
N ASP A 171 -8.31 -2.30 18.78
CA ASP A 171 -7.23 -1.63 19.49
C ASP A 171 -7.72 -1.10 20.84
N TYR A 172 -6.77 -0.77 21.73
CA TYR A 172 -7.01 -0.19 23.03
C TYR A 172 -6.29 1.15 23.16
N ASN A 173 -7.04 2.21 23.42
CA ASN A 173 -6.46 3.51 23.69
C ASN A 173 -6.34 3.73 25.20
N TYR A 174 -5.17 3.42 25.75
CA TYR A 174 -4.87 3.57 27.17
C TYR A 174 -4.92 5.01 27.70
N ARG A 175 -4.92 6.01 26.79
CA ARG A 175 -5.00 7.43 27.15
C ARG A 175 -6.43 7.93 27.30
N ALA A 176 -7.38 7.17 26.80
CA ALA A 176 -8.80 7.47 26.88
C ALA A 176 -9.61 6.19 27.19
N PRO A 177 -9.38 5.57 28.36
CA PRO A 177 -9.97 4.27 28.70
C PRO A 177 -11.48 4.31 28.85
N ASP A 178 -12.07 5.48 29.14
CA ASP A 178 -13.51 5.68 29.36
C ASP A 178 -14.29 6.01 28.09
N GLN A 179 -13.66 6.03 26.92
CA GLN A 179 -14.36 6.29 25.66
C GLN A 179 -14.96 5.00 25.11
N GLU A 180 -16.28 4.92 25.22
CA GLU A 180 -17.07 3.94 24.47
C GLU A 180 -17.03 4.28 22.98
N PHE A 181 -16.29 3.52 22.22
CA PHE A 181 -16.34 3.56 20.76
C PHE A 181 -17.39 2.54 20.29
N SER A 182 -18.64 2.95 20.34
CA SER A 182 -19.74 2.14 19.88
C SER A 182 -20.13 2.53 18.46
N ASP A 183 -19.49 1.94 17.47
CA ASP A 183 -20.11 1.79 16.16
C ASP A 183 -20.42 0.31 15.93
N HIS A 184 -21.26 -0.23 16.81
CA HIS A 184 -21.71 -1.60 16.74
C HIS A 184 -23.06 -1.69 16.05
N GLN A 185 -23.08 -2.13 14.81
CA GLN A 185 -24.29 -2.64 14.19
C GLN A 185 -24.75 -4.00 14.77
N SER A 186 -24.07 -4.54 15.77
CA SER A 186 -24.36 -5.86 16.34
C SER A 186 -24.59 -5.91 17.86
N GLY A 187 -24.95 -4.82 18.52
CA GLY A 187 -25.54 -4.89 19.88
C GLY A 187 -24.72 -5.52 21.01
N GLU A 188 -23.47 -5.89 20.80
CA GLU A 188 -22.58 -6.37 21.85
C GLU A 188 -21.62 -5.26 22.29
N THR A 189 -21.76 -4.86 23.55
CA THR A 189 -20.88 -3.91 24.22
C THR A 189 -19.55 -4.60 24.54
N VAL A 190 -18.52 -4.33 23.76
CA VAL A 190 -17.14 -4.71 24.13
C VAL A 190 -16.54 -3.48 24.80
N PHE A 191 -16.24 -3.61 26.09
CA PHE A 191 -15.68 -2.55 26.92
C PHE A 191 -14.28 -2.15 26.45
N ASP A 192 -14.00 -0.86 26.43
CA ASP A 192 -12.66 -0.23 26.34
C ASP A 192 -11.85 -0.48 25.07
N THR A 193 -12.44 -0.96 24.00
CA THR A 193 -11.73 -1.26 22.76
C THR A 193 -12.27 -0.49 21.57
N ILE A 194 -11.36 0.01 20.74
CA ILE A 194 -11.67 0.51 19.43
C ILE A 194 -11.82 -0.71 18.52
N GLY A 195 -13.00 -0.91 17.95
CA GLY A 195 -13.25 -2.02 17.05
C GLY A 195 -13.95 -1.59 15.77
N ALA A 196 -13.58 -2.18 14.65
CA ALA A 196 -14.23 -1.98 13.39
C ALA A 196 -14.24 -3.26 12.56
N ARG A 197 -15.27 -3.43 11.75
CA ARG A 197 -15.51 -4.63 10.94
C ARG A 197 -15.67 -4.26 9.48
N ALA A 198 -14.99 -4.99 8.60
CA ALA A 198 -15.25 -5.02 7.18
C ALA A 198 -15.64 -6.43 6.73
N GLU A 199 -16.59 -6.54 5.81
CA GLU A 199 -17.07 -7.80 5.27
C GLU A 199 -16.85 -7.86 3.76
N LEU A 200 -16.46 -9.04 3.30
CA LEU A 200 -16.41 -9.38 1.88
C LEU A 200 -17.55 -10.33 1.53
N ASP A 201 -18.12 -10.15 0.35
CA ASP A 201 -19.02 -11.15 -0.24
C ASP A 201 -18.18 -12.34 -0.72
N ALA A 202 -18.01 -13.33 0.16
CA ALA A 202 -17.22 -14.51 -0.09
C ALA A 202 -18.02 -15.76 0.28
N GLN A 203 -17.75 -16.86 -0.45
CA GLN A 203 -18.50 -18.10 -0.34
C GLN A 203 -18.12 -18.96 0.88
N LEU A 204 -17.00 -18.67 1.52
CA LEU A 204 -16.52 -19.44 2.68
C LEU A 204 -16.48 -18.57 3.93
N PRO A 205 -17.10 -19.03 5.01
CA PRO A 205 -17.03 -18.33 6.28
C PRO A 205 -15.58 -18.36 6.81
N GLY A 206 -15.13 -17.23 7.32
CA GLY A 206 -13.82 -17.09 7.94
C GLY A 206 -13.66 -15.68 8.48
N ALA A 207 -12.87 -15.53 9.54
CA ALA A 207 -12.59 -14.24 10.15
C ALA A 207 -11.09 -14.08 10.36
N VAL A 208 -10.60 -12.87 10.16
CA VAL A 208 -9.29 -12.39 10.61
C VAL A 208 -9.55 -11.32 11.63
N ILE A 209 -8.97 -11.49 12.82
CA ILE A 209 -9.03 -10.51 13.91
C ILE A 209 -7.62 -10.04 14.16
N GLU A 210 -7.36 -8.76 13.95
CA GLU A 210 -6.08 -8.13 14.23
C GLU A 210 -6.24 -7.27 15.48
N TYR A 211 -5.32 -7.43 16.44
CA TYR A 211 -5.28 -6.64 17.67
C TYR A 211 -4.08 -5.70 17.63
N ALA A 212 -4.28 -4.47 18.10
CA ALA A 212 -3.27 -3.42 18.15
C ALA A 212 -2.73 -2.99 16.78
N PRO A 213 -3.60 -2.72 15.77
CA PRO A 213 -3.17 -2.18 14.47
C PRO A 213 -2.68 -0.72 14.60
N ASN A 214 -2.59 -0.19 15.82
CA ASN A 214 -2.23 1.17 16.15
C ASN A 214 -3.26 2.21 15.70
N ALA A 215 -4.54 1.83 15.74
CA ALA A 215 -5.66 2.74 15.53
C ALA A 215 -5.94 3.55 16.78
N LYS A 216 -6.12 4.86 16.64
CA LYS A 216 -6.46 5.76 17.77
C LYS A 216 -7.95 6.11 17.82
N THR A 217 -8.65 5.87 16.72
CA THR A 217 -10.08 6.19 16.59
C THR A 217 -10.84 5.07 15.89
N ALA A 218 -12.16 4.99 16.10
CA ALA A 218 -13.02 4.05 15.40
C ALA A 218 -12.96 4.22 13.88
N ARG A 219 -12.80 5.46 13.39
CA ARG A 219 -12.66 5.76 11.95
C ARG A 219 -11.38 5.15 11.38
N GLU A 220 -10.27 5.24 12.09
CA GLU A 220 -9.02 4.60 11.69
C GLU A 220 -9.14 3.09 11.66
N ALA A 221 -9.71 2.49 12.72
CA ALA A 221 -9.97 1.06 12.75
C ALA A 221 -10.85 0.61 11.58
N GLN A 222 -11.91 1.37 11.25
CA GLN A 222 -12.76 1.10 10.09
C GLN A 222 -11.99 1.17 8.77
N MET A 223 -11.13 2.17 8.61
CA MET A 223 -10.28 2.29 7.43
C MET A 223 -9.32 1.10 7.31
N LEU A 224 -8.65 0.72 8.39
CA LEU A 224 -7.72 -0.42 8.40
C LEU A 224 -8.43 -1.74 8.12
N ALA A 225 -9.57 -2.01 8.75
CA ALA A 225 -10.38 -3.18 8.47
C ALA A 225 -10.77 -3.26 6.97
N ARG A 226 -11.12 -2.13 6.37
CA ARG A 226 -11.41 -2.04 4.94
C ARG A 226 -10.18 -2.34 4.09
N VAL A 227 -9.04 -1.75 4.41
CA VAL A 227 -7.77 -2.02 3.71
C VAL A 227 -7.41 -3.50 3.75
N ARG A 228 -7.57 -4.18 4.90
CA ARG A 228 -7.32 -5.62 5.02
C ARG A 228 -8.29 -6.45 4.19
N ALA A 229 -9.55 -6.07 4.16
CA ALA A 229 -10.55 -6.71 3.32
C ALA A 229 -10.22 -6.56 1.82
N ASP A 230 -9.93 -5.35 1.38
CA ASP A 230 -9.59 -5.03 -0.01
C ASP A 230 -8.29 -5.75 -0.46
N GLU A 231 -7.29 -5.84 0.43
CA GLU A 231 -6.06 -6.62 0.20
C GLU A 231 -6.35 -8.10 0.00
N ALA A 232 -7.20 -8.69 0.83
CA ALA A 232 -7.60 -10.08 0.70
C ALA A 232 -8.38 -10.31 -0.59
N GLU A 233 -9.28 -9.41 -0.97
CA GLU A 233 -10.02 -9.46 -2.22
C GLU A 233 -9.09 -9.39 -3.43
N ALA A 234 -8.11 -8.49 -3.43
CA ALA A 234 -7.10 -8.39 -4.48
C ALA A 234 -6.26 -9.68 -4.62
N LYS A 235 -6.07 -10.41 -3.53
CA LYS A 235 -5.36 -11.71 -3.52
C LYS A 235 -6.24 -12.89 -3.92
N ARG A 236 -7.56 -12.74 -3.89
CA ARG A 236 -8.54 -13.80 -4.20
C ARG A 236 -8.46 -14.27 -5.64
N ASP A 237 -8.33 -13.32 -6.55
CA ASP A 237 -8.38 -13.58 -7.98
C ASP A 237 -7.15 -13.01 -8.68
N ARG A 238 -6.26 -13.88 -9.15
CA ARG A 238 -5.03 -13.50 -9.82
C ARG A 238 -4.98 -14.00 -11.24
N PHE A 239 -4.61 -13.12 -12.15
CA PHE A 239 -4.41 -13.42 -13.55
C PHE A 239 -2.91 -13.38 -13.88
N HIS A 240 -2.42 -14.44 -14.51
CA HIS A 240 -1.07 -14.50 -15.07
C HIS A 240 -1.17 -14.46 -16.59
N LEU A 241 -0.51 -13.48 -17.17
CA LEU A 241 -0.45 -13.24 -18.61
C LEU A 241 0.97 -13.53 -19.08
N LEU A 242 1.09 -14.29 -20.20
CA LEU A 242 2.35 -14.54 -20.92
C LEU A 242 2.14 -14.24 -22.39
#